data_13893b0c9b2d87e51b3f262e17572ae2
#
_entry.id   13893b0c9b2d87e51b3f262e17572ae2
#
_cell.length_a   1.000
_cell.length_b   1.000
_cell.length_c   1.000
_cell.angle_alpha   90.00
_cell.angle_beta   90.00
_cell.angle_gamma   90.00
#
_symmetry.space_group_name_H-M   'P 1'
#
loop_
_entity.id
_entity.type
_entity.pdbx_description
1 polymer ?
#
loop_
_entity_poly.entity_id
_entity_poly.type
_entity_poly.pdbx_seq_one_letter_code
_entity_poly.pdbx_strand_id
1 'polypeptide(L)'
;MERLKLVKSLKNKKLYTKKKAKMTLENVIKRIKEANRNDEFIYKITKAVLFGSYINSNKEKVGDLDIAIYIELKDKSKPELEQNMERASTSNSYVPFILKFIYGKEEVFKYIKDKKHILQLHDGNKVDKDSKEHKE
;
A
#
# COMPACT_ATOMS: atom_id res chain seq x y z
N MET A 1 -17.51 -32.03 1.29
CA MET A 1 -16.83 -31.59 0.07
C MET A 1 -16.19 -30.23 0.17
N GLU A 2 -15.90 -29.86 1.41
CA GLU A 2 -15.16 -28.65 1.71
C GLU A 2 -13.74 -28.70 1.15
N ARG A 3 -13.15 -29.90 1.07
CA ARG A 3 -11.83 -30.10 0.48
C ARG A 3 -11.72 -29.62 -0.97
N LEU A 4 -12.78 -29.86 -1.75
CA LEU A 4 -12.80 -29.46 -3.15
C LEU A 4 -12.88 -27.94 -3.28
N LYS A 5 -13.61 -27.27 -2.39
CA LYS A 5 -13.70 -25.81 -2.40
C LYS A 5 -12.35 -25.17 -2.02
N LEU A 6 -11.63 -25.73 -1.04
CA LEU A 6 -10.31 -25.26 -0.66
C LEU A 6 -9.30 -25.41 -1.79
N VAL A 7 -9.31 -26.55 -2.47
CA VAL A 7 -8.42 -26.83 -3.59
C VAL A 7 -8.70 -25.87 -4.75
N LYS A 8 -9.97 -25.59 -5.03
CA LYS A 8 -10.34 -24.61 -6.07
C LYS A 8 -9.89 -23.20 -5.69
N SER A 9 -10.03 -22.83 -4.42
CA SER A 9 -9.59 -21.54 -3.93
C SER A 9 -8.07 -21.36 -4.10
N LEU A 10 -7.29 -22.41 -3.79
CA LEU A 10 -5.86 -22.37 -3.97
C LEU A 10 -5.44 -22.35 -5.44
N LYS A 11 -6.17 -23.06 -6.29
CA LYS A 11 -5.91 -23.10 -7.73
C LYS A 11 -6.30 -21.80 -8.42
N ASN A 12 -7.21 -21.04 -7.82
CA ASN A 12 -7.66 -19.77 -8.40
C ASN A 12 -6.77 -18.59 -8.00
N LYS A 13 -5.66 -18.84 -7.31
CA LYS A 13 -4.69 -17.79 -7.03
C LYS A 13 -4.16 -17.24 -8.35
N LYS A 14 -4.44 -15.95 -8.58
CA LYS A 14 -4.11 -15.31 -9.83
C LYS A 14 -2.61 -15.11 -9.98
N LEU A 15 -2.08 -15.49 -11.12
CA LEU A 15 -0.68 -15.26 -11.47
C LEU A 15 -0.60 -14.21 -12.56
N TYR A 16 0.49 -13.45 -12.54
CA TYR A 16 0.72 -12.34 -13.46
C TYR A 16 2.03 -12.54 -14.21
N THR A 17 2.12 -11.96 -15.40
CA THR A 17 3.36 -12.00 -16.16
C THR A 17 4.39 -11.07 -15.53
N LYS A 18 5.69 -11.35 -15.76
CA LYS A 18 6.75 -10.44 -15.31
C LYS A 18 6.63 -9.07 -15.98
N LYS A 19 6.18 -9.04 -17.24
CA LYS A 19 5.95 -7.78 -17.94
C LYS A 19 4.91 -6.93 -17.22
N LYS A 20 3.80 -7.53 -16.82
CA LYS A 20 2.76 -6.80 -16.07
C LYS A 20 3.27 -6.34 -14.72
N ALA A 21 4.02 -7.18 -14.03
CA ALA A 21 4.62 -6.83 -12.75
C ALA A 21 5.56 -5.63 -12.89
N LYS A 22 6.42 -5.64 -13.91
CA LYS A 22 7.35 -4.53 -14.17
C LYS A 22 6.61 -3.24 -14.48
N MET A 23 5.58 -3.30 -15.32
CA MET A 23 4.76 -2.13 -15.65
C MET A 23 4.05 -1.59 -14.42
N THR A 24 3.57 -2.47 -13.56
CA THR A 24 2.91 -2.08 -12.31
C THR A 24 3.90 -1.37 -11.38
N LEU A 25 5.12 -1.87 -11.26
CA LEU A 25 6.16 -1.25 -10.44
C LEU A 25 6.53 0.14 -10.97
N GLU A 26 6.63 0.30 -12.28
CA GLU A 26 6.90 1.59 -12.90
C GLU A 26 5.77 2.58 -12.59
N ASN A 27 4.52 2.12 -12.62
CA ASN A 27 3.36 2.92 -12.27
C ASN A 27 3.39 3.32 -10.79
N VAL A 28 3.79 2.42 -9.91
CA VAL A 28 3.94 2.72 -8.47
C VAL A 28 4.94 3.84 -8.26
N ILE A 29 6.09 3.77 -8.91
CA ILE A 29 7.13 4.80 -8.80
C ILE A 29 6.58 6.16 -9.27
N LYS A 30 5.88 6.17 -10.39
CA LYS A 30 5.27 7.38 -10.93
C LYS A 30 4.26 7.97 -9.93
N ARG A 31 3.40 7.14 -9.38
CA ARG A 31 2.37 7.58 -8.43
C ARG A 31 2.96 8.07 -7.11
N ILE A 32 4.05 7.46 -6.65
CA ILE A 32 4.76 7.95 -5.47
C ILE A 32 5.27 9.37 -5.71
N LYS A 33 5.88 9.63 -6.87
CA LYS A 33 6.37 10.97 -7.21
C LYS A 33 5.22 11.96 -7.29
N GLU A 34 4.11 11.58 -7.90
CA GLU A 34 2.93 12.43 -8.01
C GLU A 34 2.34 12.76 -6.63
N ALA A 35 2.21 11.74 -5.77
CA ALA A 35 1.68 11.93 -4.42
C ALA A 35 2.56 12.88 -3.60
N ASN A 36 3.88 12.73 -3.72
CA ASN A 36 4.80 13.59 -2.98
C ASN A 36 4.76 15.05 -3.43
N ARG A 37 4.36 15.30 -4.67
CA ARG A 37 4.21 16.66 -5.21
C ARG A 37 2.84 17.25 -4.99
N ASN A 38 1.85 16.42 -4.68
CA ASN A 38 0.46 16.88 -4.53
C ASN A 38 0.24 17.41 -3.11
N ASP A 39 0.05 18.71 -3.01
CA ASP A 39 -0.12 19.39 -1.72
C ASP A 39 -1.38 18.96 -0.96
N GLU A 40 -2.34 18.34 -1.64
CA GLU A 40 -3.55 17.86 -0.99
C GLU A 40 -3.31 16.65 -0.09
N PHE A 41 -2.30 15.83 -0.40
CA PHE A 41 -1.95 14.69 0.44
C PHE A 41 -1.10 15.15 1.62
N ILE A 42 -1.50 14.76 2.82
CA ILE A 42 -0.80 15.18 4.04
C ILE A 42 0.46 14.37 4.33
N TYR A 43 0.58 13.21 3.69
CA TYR A 43 1.76 12.35 3.86
C TYR A 43 2.62 12.34 2.60
N LYS A 44 3.91 12.17 2.81
CA LYS A 44 4.85 11.87 1.72
C LYS A 44 5.40 10.47 1.91
N ILE A 45 5.77 9.83 0.83
CA ILE A 45 6.41 8.53 0.85
C ILE A 45 7.91 8.76 0.91
N THR A 46 8.55 8.27 1.97
CA THR A 46 9.99 8.42 2.17
C THR A 46 10.78 7.24 1.62
N LYS A 47 10.12 6.08 1.53
CA LYS A 47 10.78 4.86 1.11
C LYS A 47 9.74 3.83 0.68
N ALA A 48 10.06 3.03 -0.33
CA ALA A 48 9.24 1.91 -0.76
C ALA A 48 10.15 0.72 -0.99
N VAL A 49 9.82 -0.43 -0.42
CA VAL A 49 10.64 -1.63 -0.49
C VAL A 49 9.83 -2.79 -1.06
N LEU A 50 10.28 -3.31 -2.18
CA LEU A 50 9.71 -4.52 -2.78
C LEU A 50 10.28 -5.74 -2.06
N PHE A 51 9.43 -6.64 -1.64
CA PHE A 51 9.86 -7.86 -0.96
C PHE A 51 8.99 -9.03 -1.39
N GLY A 52 9.31 -10.22 -0.87
CA GLY A 52 8.53 -11.42 -1.14
C GLY A 52 9.01 -12.19 -2.36
N SER A 53 8.12 -13.01 -2.89
CA SER A 53 8.45 -14.01 -3.92
C SER A 53 8.93 -13.43 -5.26
N TYR A 54 8.56 -12.18 -5.57
CA TYR A 54 8.95 -11.58 -6.84
C TYR A 54 10.47 -11.47 -6.99
N ILE A 55 11.16 -11.05 -5.91
CA ILE A 55 12.61 -10.82 -5.92
C ILE A 55 13.38 -12.11 -6.21
N ASN A 56 12.90 -13.22 -5.65
CA ASN A 56 13.60 -14.49 -5.69
C ASN A 56 13.10 -15.42 -6.80
N SER A 57 12.22 -14.93 -7.66
CA SER A 57 11.57 -15.77 -8.67
C SER A 57 12.27 -15.71 -10.02
N ASN A 58 12.64 -16.88 -10.55
CA ASN A 58 13.09 -17.02 -11.93
C ASN A 58 11.93 -17.43 -12.85
N LYS A 59 10.71 -17.49 -12.32
CA LYS A 59 9.54 -17.90 -13.05
C LYS A 59 9.02 -16.77 -13.92
N GLU A 60 8.46 -17.12 -15.08
CA GLU A 60 7.84 -16.14 -15.98
C GLU A 60 6.58 -15.50 -15.39
N LYS A 61 5.92 -16.23 -14.49
CA LYS A 61 4.70 -15.74 -13.83
C LYS A 61 4.98 -15.53 -12.35
N VAL A 62 4.43 -14.47 -11.82
CA VAL A 62 4.60 -14.10 -10.42
C VAL A 62 3.22 -13.90 -9.77
N GLY A 63 3.18 -14.11 -8.45
CA GLY A 63 1.99 -13.82 -7.67
C GLY A 63 1.92 -12.34 -7.36
N ASP A 64 1.48 -12.02 -6.14
CA ASP A 64 1.35 -10.63 -5.72
C ASP A 64 2.69 -9.93 -5.58
N LEU A 65 2.69 -8.63 -5.82
CA LEU A 65 3.84 -7.78 -5.52
C LEU A 65 3.63 -7.18 -4.14
N ASP A 66 4.51 -7.53 -3.21
CA ASP A 66 4.46 -7.02 -1.84
C ASP A 66 5.41 -5.84 -1.71
N ILE A 67 4.86 -4.68 -1.37
CA ILE A 67 5.64 -3.45 -1.23
C ILE A 67 5.36 -2.83 0.13
N ALA A 68 6.41 -2.62 0.90
CA ALA A 68 6.32 -1.87 2.16
C ALA A 68 6.48 -0.38 1.85
N ILE A 69 5.48 0.40 2.22
CA ILE A 69 5.45 1.84 1.98
C ILE A 69 5.72 2.56 3.30
N TYR A 70 6.71 3.42 3.32
CA TYR A 70 7.07 4.23 4.48
C TYR A 70 6.60 5.65 4.24
N ILE A 71 5.80 6.18 5.16
CA ILE A 71 5.24 7.51 5.05
C ILE A 71 5.61 8.36 6.26
N GLU A 72 5.61 9.67 6.06
CA GLU A 72 5.70 10.64 7.15
C GLU A 72 4.92 11.89 6.77
N LEU A 73 4.52 12.68 7.77
CA LEU A 73 3.82 13.93 7.52
C LEU A 73 4.70 14.90 6.74
N LYS A 74 4.10 15.59 5.76
CA LYS A 74 4.77 16.66 5.05
C LYS A 74 4.99 17.87 5.94
N ASP A 75 3.98 18.19 6.76
CA ASP A 75 4.02 19.30 7.70
C ASP A 75 4.01 18.75 9.13
N LYS A 76 5.16 18.79 9.78
CA LYS A 76 5.32 18.27 11.14
C LYS A 76 4.97 19.31 12.21
N SER A 77 4.61 20.52 11.81
CA SER A 77 4.27 21.60 12.74
C SER A 77 2.86 21.49 13.30
N LYS A 78 2.00 20.67 12.68
CA LYS A 78 0.62 20.47 13.11
C LYS A 78 0.40 19.04 13.59
N PRO A 79 -0.48 18.83 14.59
CA PRO A 79 -0.78 17.47 15.06
C PRO A 79 -1.30 16.57 13.94
N GLU A 80 -0.79 15.34 13.91
CA GLU A 80 -1.15 14.35 12.89
C GLU A 80 -2.65 14.08 12.86
N LEU A 81 -3.24 13.89 14.03
CA LEU A 81 -4.66 13.64 14.16
C LEU A 81 -5.49 14.76 13.52
N GLU A 82 -5.14 16.00 13.85
CA GLU A 82 -5.85 17.17 13.32
C GLU A 82 -5.77 17.23 11.79
N GLN A 83 -4.60 16.97 11.21
CA GLN A 83 -4.43 16.98 9.78
C GLN A 83 -5.26 15.90 9.08
N ASN A 84 -5.33 14.70 9.67
CA ASN A 84 -6.16 13.61 9.14
C ASN A 84 -7.64 13.99 9.15
N MET A 85 -8.10 14.60 10.24
CA MET A 85 -9.50 15.00 10.36
C MET A 85 -9.86 16.12 9.39
N GLU A 86 -8.98 17.11 9.23
CA GLU A 86 -9.18 18.19 8.26
C GLU A 86 -9.26 17.63 6.84
N ARG A 87 -8.36 16.74 6.49
CA ARG A 87 -8.36 16.14 5.16
C ARG A 87 -9.62 15.32 4.92
N ALA A 88 -10.06 14.56 5.92
CA ALA A 88 -11.30 13.79 5.82
C ALA A 88 -12.52 14.67 5.56
N SER A 89 -12.53 15.88 6.13
CA SER A 89 -13.64 16.82 5.96
C SER A 89 -13.79 17.32 4.52
N THR A 90 -12.74 17.20 3.70
CA THR A 90 -12.79 17.60 2.28
C THR A 90 -13.37 16.51 1.38
N SER A 91 -13.61 15.32 1.91
CA SER A 91 -14.16 14.20 1.13
C SER A 91 -15.60 14.49 0.72
N ASN A 92 -15.94 14.13 -0.52
CA ASN A 92 -17.31 14.21 -1.03
C ASN A 92 -18.16 13.03 -0.57
N SER A 93 -17.54 12.02 0.04
CA SER A 93 -18.22 10.83 0.53
C SER A 93 -18.26 10.82 2.05
N TYR A 94 -19.24 10.11 2.61
CA TYR A 94 -19.31 9.95 4.05
C TYR A 94 -18.09 9.17 4.56
N VAL A 95 -17.44 9.70 5.59
CA VAL A 95 -16.30 9.05 6.24
C VAL A 95 -16.68 8.73 7.68
N PRO A 96 -16.75 7.45 8.07
CA PRO A 96 -17.01 7.08 9.46
C PRO A 96 -16.00 7.73 10.41
N PHE A 97 -16.45 8.10 11.61
CA PHE A 97 -15.63 8.85 12.57
C PHE A 97 -14.28 8.18 12.83
N ILE A 98 -14.29 6.87 13.07
CA ILE A 98 -13.06 6.12 13.35
C ILE A 98 -12.07 6.20 12.19
N LEU A 99 -12.56 6.17 10.95
CA LEU A 99 -11.69 6.21 9.78
C LEU A 99 -11.10 7.59 9.51
N LYS A 100 -11.63 8.64 10.14
CA LYS A 100 -11.07 9.99 9.99
C LYS A 100 -9.65 10.08 10.55
N PHE A 101 -9.33 9.27 11.57
CA PHE A 101 -8.01 9.27 12.20
C PHE A 101 -6.90 8.78 11.29
N ILE A 102 -7.24 7.95 10.31
CA ILE A 102 -6.28 7.35 9.38
C ILE A 102 -6.55 7.74 7.92
N TYR A 103 -7.39 8.74 7.71
CA TYR A 103 -7.86 9.10 6.38
C TYR A 103 -6.73 9.40 5.41
N GLY A 104 -5.77 10.21 5.82
CA GLY A 104 -4.66 10.63 4.97
C GLY A 104 -3.78 9.47 4.53
N LYS A 105 -3.55 8.52 5.45
CA LYS A 105 -2.79 7.32 5.15
C LYS A 105 -3.54 6.45 4.13
N GLU A 106 -4.81 6.19 4.38
CA GLU A 106 -5.63 5.40 3.47
C GLU A 106 -5.72 6.05 2.09
N GLU A 107 -5.83 7.37 2.04
CA GLU A 107 -5.89 8.12 0.80
C GLU A 107 -4.64 7.91 -0.06
N VAL A 108 -3.46 8.06 0.55
CA VAL A 108 -2.21 7.93 -0.20
C VAL A 108 -1.96 6.48 -0.61
N PHE A 109 -2.31 5.52 0.25
CA PHE A 109 -2.17 4.10 -0.10
C PHE A 109 -3.09 3.71 -1.25
N LYS A 110 -4.33 4.18 -1.25
CA LYS A 110 -5.25 3.94 -2.37
C LYS A 110 -4.73 4.54 -3.68
N TYR A 111 -4.16 5.73 -3.59
CA TYR A 111 -3.62 6.40 -4.77
C TYR A 111 -2.47 5.57 -5.38
N ILE A 112 -1.56 5.08 -4.56
CA ILE A 112 -0.44 4.28 -5.02
C ILE A 112 -0.91 2.94 -5.58
N LYS A 113 -1.87 2.31 -4.92
CA LYS A 113 -2.40 1.01 -5.34
C LYS A 113 -3.11 1.07 -6.69
N ASP A 114 -3.79 2.18 -6.98
CA ASP A 114 -4.46 2.41 -8.26
C ASP A 114 -5.35 1.23 -8.68
N LYS A 115 -6.05 0.64 -7.70
CA LYS A 115 -6.95 -0.51 -7.93
C LYS A 115 -6.27 -1.74 -8.55
N LYS A 116 -4.95 -1.81 -8.49
CA LYS A 116 -4.20 -2.95 -9.05
C LYS A 116 -4.20 -4.13 -8.10
N HIS A 117 -4.88 -5.20 -8.48
CA HIS A 117 -5.00 -6.39 -7.63
C HIS A 117 -3.67 -7.11 -7.39
N ILE A 118 -2.73 -6.96 -8.31
CA ILE A 118 -1.39 -7.54 -8.15
C ILE A 118 -0.61 -6.91 -6.98
N LEU A 119 -0.97 -5.66 -6.59
CA LEU A 119 -0.26 -4.96 -5.53
C LEU A 119 -0.83 -5.29 -4.16
N GLN A 120 0.07 -5.62 -3.24
CA GLN A 120 -0.23 -5.72 -1.82
C GLN A 120 0.66 -4.71 -1.11
N LEU A 121 0.04 -3.63 -0.63
CA LEU A 121 0.77 -2.57 0.06
C LEU A 121 0.75 -2.82 1.57
N HIS A 122 1.90 -2.65 2.18
CA HIS A 122 2.08 -2.84 3.62
C HIS A 122 2.60 -1.54 4.23
N ASP A 123 2.14 -1.24 5.43
CA ASP A 123 2.66 -0.10 6.18
C ASP A 123 4.07 -0.46 6.66
N GLY A 124 5.09 0.15 6.05
CA GLY A 124 6.48 -0.16 6.34
C GLY A 124 6.85 0.09 7.80
N ASN A 125 6.33 1.17 8.40
CA ASN A 125 6.59 1.49 9.79
C ASN A 125 6.06 0.41 10.73
N LYS A 126 4.89 -0.12 10.40
CA LYS A 126 4.28 -1.20 11.18
C LYS A 126 5.04 -2.51 11.00
N VAL A 127 5.47 -2.82 9.78
CA VAL A 127 6.25 -4.02 9.48
C VAL A 127 7.55 -4.01 10.28
N ASP A 128 8.27 -2.89 10.29
CA ASP A 128 9.51 -2.77 11.05
C ASP A 128 9.30 -2.92 12.54
N LYS A 129 8.22 -2.33 13.06
CA LYS A 129 7.88 -2.44 14.48
C LYS A 129 7.60 -3.89 14.87
N ASP A 130 6.77 -4.58 14.08
CA ASP A 130 6.44 -5.99 14.33
C ASP A 130 7.68 -6.87 14.26
N SER A 131 8.56 -6.60 13.29
CA SER A 131 9.81 -7.34 13.14
C SER A 131 10.73 -7.18 14.35
N LYS A 132 10.82 -5.98 14.91
CA LYS A 132 11.61 -5.71 16.12
C LYS A 132 11.03 -6.44 17.34
N GLU A 133 9.72 -6.46 17.47
CA GLU A 133 9.04 -7.17 18.55
C GLU A 133 9.29 -8.69 18.48
N HIS A 134 9.33 -9.24 17.27
CA HIS A 134 9.59 -10.66 17.08
C HIS A 134 11.04 -11.07 17.31
N LYS A 135 11.97 -10.15 17.29
CA LYS A 135 13.39 -10.45 17.51
C LYS A 135 13.76 -10.53 18.99
N GLU A 136 12.90 -10.10 19.85
CA GLU A 136 13.09 -10.23 21.29
C GLU A 136 12.56 -11.57 21.79
#